data_22682cece5c95ab200fb59c8e6a9b77d
#
_entry.id   22682cece5c95ab200fb59c8e6a9b77d
#
_cell.length_a   1.000
_cell.length_b   1.000
_cell.length_c   1.000
_cell.angle_alpha   90.00
_cell.angle_beta   90.00
_cell.angle_gamma   90.00
#
_symmetry.space_group_name_H-M   'P 1'
#
loop_
_entity.id
_entity.type
_entity.pdbx_description
1 polymer ?
#
loop_
_entity_poly.entity_id
_entity_poly.type
_entity_poly.pdbx_seq_one_letter_code
_entity_poly.pdbx_strand_id
1 'polypeptide(L)'
;AALYDAKFELLLNGQVVDVRRERIGIRQIHIDHKLLPGDEGEFLIRVNGCPILAKGSNWVPLDAMHSRDAERYEKALALFYEAGCNIARCWGGNVYEDHKFYDLCDEYGILVWQDFTMACALYSQQAEFQETLTKEATQVVRKLRNHACILLWAGDNEVDESYIGQGFATIANNYNVITRETLPRVVRENDPYRMYLPSSPYIDAGVPRYMVPE
;
A
#
# COMPACT_ATOMS: atom_id res chain seq x y z
N ALA A 1 -10.55 -12.01 12.28
CA ALA A 1 -10.89 -10.59 12.22
C ALA A 1 -12.35 -10.40 12.65
N ALA A 2 -12.67 -9.24 13.23
CA ALA A 2 -14.06 -8.88 13.58
C ALA A 2 -14.51 -7.77 12.62
N LEU A 3 -15.57 -8.06 11.87
CA LEU A 3 -16.22 -7.10 10.98
C LEU A 3 -17.62 -6.78 11.52
N TYR A 4 -18.07 -5.57 11.28
CA TYR A 4 -19.34 -5.04 11.73
C TYR A 4 -20.16 -4.60 10.51
N ASP A 5 -21.47 -4.88 10.56
CA ASP A 5 -22.40 -4.36 9.55
C ASP A 5 -22.78 -2.92 9.91
N ALA A 6 -22.39 -1.98 9.07
CA ALA A 6 -22.74 -0.58 9.19
C ALA A 6 -23.85 -0.22 8.21
N LYS A 7 -24.89 0.46 8.70
CA LYS A 7 -25.99 0.98 7.89
C LYS A 7 -25.94 2.50 7.92
N PHE A 8 -25.83 3.10 6.75
CA PHE A 8 -25.87 4.54 6.56
C PHE A 8 -27.20 4.93 5.93
N GLU A 9 -27.93 5.85 6.53
CA GLU A 9 -29.19 6.36 6.03
C GLU A 9 -29.07 7.85 5.72
N LEU A 10 -29.43 8.22 4.50
CA LEU A 10 -29.59 9.63 4.12
C LEU A 10 -31.05 10.06 4.41
N LEU A 11 -31.20 11.07 5.24
CA LEU A 11 -32.53 11.60 5.58
C LEU A 11 -32.74 12.97 4.94
N LEU A 12 -33.89 13.15 4.32
CA LEU A 12 -34.39 14.43 3.84
C LEU A 12 -35.74 14.71 4.54
N ASN A 13 -35.84 15.80 5.28
CA ASN A 13 -37.03 16.17 6.05
C ASN A 13 -37.54 15.03 6.99
N GLY A 14 -36.61 14.26 7.58
CA GLY A 14 -36.95 13.16 8.49
C GLY A 14 -37.35 11.83 7.79
N GLN A 15 -37.37 11.81 6.47
CA GLN A 15 -37.63 10.59 5.70
C GLN A 15 -36.32 10.02 5.13
N VAL A 16 -36.15 8.70 5.22
CA VAL A 16 -35.01 8.01 4.61
C VAL A 16 -35.18 8.02 3.09
N VAL A 17 -34.25 8.63 2.39
CA VAL A 17 -34.24 8.75 0.91
C VAL A 17 -33.21 7.86 0.26
N ASP A 18 -32.18 7.42 0.99
CA ASP A 18 -31.17 6.47 0.51
C ASP A 18 -30.59 5.66 1.67
N VAL A 19 -30.16 4.43 1.40
CA VAL A 19 -29.59 3.51 2.38
C VAL A 19 -28.37 2.82 1.76
N ARG A 20 -27.23 2.92 2.45
CA ARG A 20 -26.03 2.17 2.14
C ARG A 20 -25.66 1.24 3.27
N ARG A 21 -25.26 0.01 2.94
CA ARG A 21 -24.77 -0.99 3.90
C ARG A 21 -23.35 -1.34 3.54
N GLU A 22 -22.47 -1.34 4.54
CA GLU A 22 -21.06 -1.65 4.40
C GLU A 22 -20.63 -2.58 5.52
N ARG A 23 -19.64 -3.44 5.25
CA ARG A 23 -18.93 -4.15 6.31
C ARG A 23 -17.66 -3.38 6.64
N ILE A 24 -17.46 -3.08 7.91
CA ILE A 24 -16.34 -2.29 8.40
C ILE A 24 -15.55 -3.04 9.47
N GLY A 25 -14.23 -2.88 9.43
CA GLY A 25 -13.35 -3.32 10.51
C GLY A 25 -12.88 -2.13 11.35
N ILE A 26 -12.99 -2.24 12.68
CA ILE A 26 -12.49 -1.23 13.61
C ILE A 26 -11.18 -1.74 14.20
N ARG A 27 -10.09 -1.07 13.88
CA ARG A 27 -8.76 -1.44 14.35
C ARG A 27 -7.85 -0.21 14.42
N GLN A 28 -6.80 -0.31 15.22
CA GLN A 28 -5.67 0.61 15.22
C GLN A 28 -4.44 -0.10 14.68
N ILE A 29 -3.73 0.54 13.78
CA ILE A 29 -2.41 0.11 13.31
C ILE A 29 -1.39 1.16 13.70
N HIS A 30 -0.27 0.69 14.24
CA HIS A 30 0.91 1.51 14.50
C HIS A 30 2.13 0.76 14.03
N ILE A 31 3.05 1.47 13.38
CA ILE A 31 4.34 0.91 12.94
C ILE A 31 5.42 1.69 13.67
N ASP A 32 6.10 1.00 14.59
CA ASP A 32 7.29 1.53 15.25
C ASP A 32 8.46 1.44 14.27
N HIS A 33 9.08 2.56 13.95
CA HIS A 33 10.31 2.63 13.16
C HIS A 33 11.27 3.57 13.89
N LYS A 34 12.16 3.01 14.67
CA LYS A 34 13.13 3.72 15.49
C LYS A 34 14.54 3.27 15.13
N LEU A 35 15.49 4.17 15.25
CA LEU A 35 16.88 3.78 15.35
C LEU A 35 17.12 3.23 16.77
N LEU A 36 17.65 2.03 16.83
CA LEU A 36 18.10 1.39 18.07
C LEU A 36 19.57 1.75 18.34
N PRO A 37 20.08 1.55 19.57
CA PRO A 37 21.49 1.72 19.84
C PRO A 37 22.35 0.85 18.93
N GLY A 38 23.33 1.44 18.24
CA GLY A 38 24.20 0.73 17.28
C GLY A 38 23.77 0.90 15.82
N ASP A 39 22.97 1.93 15.51
CA ASP A 39 22.47 2.25 14.16
C ASP A 39 21.56 1.16 13.54
N GLU A 40 21.07 0.23 14.35
CA GLU A 40 20.06 -0.73 13.93
C GLU A 40 18.68 -0.07 13.86
N GLY A 41 17.87 -0.43 12.87
CA GLY A 41 16.50 0.06 12.72
C GLY A 41 15.48 -0.93 13.28
N GLU A 42 14.45 -0.42 13.96
CA GLU A 42 13.26 -1.19 14.31
C GLU A 42 12.17 -0.93 13.30
N PHE A 43 11.51 -1.99 12.81
CA PHE A 43 10.28 -1.91 12.03
C PHE A 43 9.30 -2.92 12.60
N LEU A 44 8.45 -2.46 13.54
CA LEU A 44 7.54 -3.33 14.27
C LEU A 44 6.09 -2.93 14.03
N ILE A 45 5.32 -3.83 13.47
CA ILE A 45 3.89 -3.65 13.23
C ILE A 45 3.11 -4.00 14.49
N ARG A 46 2.22 -3.09 14.93
CA ARG A 46 1.26 -3.32 16.01
C ARG A 46 -0.16 -3.20 15.49
N VAL A 47 -0.97 -4.20 15.81
CA VAL A 47 -2.42 -4.18 15.57
C VAL A 47 -3.13 -4.17 16.92
N ASN A 48 -3.93 -3.14 17.17
CA ASN A 48 -4.60 -2.92 18.47
C ASN A 48 -3.63 -2.99 19.67
N GLY A 49 -2.43 -2.40 19.50
CA GLY A 49 -1.37 -2.39 20.51
C GLY A 49 -0.52 -3.67 20.58
N CYS A 50 -0.98 -4.80 20.00
CA CYS A 50 -0.26 -6.06 20.02
C CYS A 50 0.78 -6.10 18.88
N PRO A 51 2.07 -6.41 19.17
CA PRO A 51 3.06 -6.61 18.14
C PRO A 51 2.75 -7.88 17.35
N ILE A 52 2.93 -7.82 16.04
CA ILE A 52 2.76 -8.98 15.16
C ILE A 52 4.03 -9.22 14.34
N LEU A 53 4.32 -10.49 14.09
CA LEU A 53 5.30 -10.88 13.09
C LEU A 53 4.62 -10.96 11.73
N ALA A 54 5.03 -10.12 10.79
CA ALA A 54 4.54 -10.17 9.42
C ALA A 54 5.03 -11.46 8.73
N LYS A 55 4.08 -12.30 8.34
CA LYS A 55 4.32 -13.55 7.60
C LYS A 55 3.50 -13.51 6.33
N GLY A 56 4.14 -13.52 5.19
CA GLY A 56 3.43 -13.44 3.92
C GLY A 56 4.36 -13.38 2.72
N SER A 57 3.83 -12.94 1.61
CA SER A 57 4.52 -12.87 0.34
C SER A 57 4.03 -11.68 -0.49
N ASN A 58 4.74 -11.42 -1.60
CA ASN A 58 4.21 -10.56 -2.64
C ASN A 58 2.94 -11.20 -3.23
N TRP A 59 1.96 -10.35 -3.48
CA TRP A 59 0.76 -10.68 -4.23
C TRP A 59 0.92 -10.14 -5.65
N VAL A 60 0.70 -11.02 -6.61
CA VAL A 60 0.71 -10.71 -8.05
C VAL A 60 -0.63 -11.14 -8.67
N PRO A 61 -1.01 -10.62 -9.85
CA PRO A 61 -2.22 -11.02 -10.52
C PRO A 61 -2.32 -12.55 -10.69
N LEU A 62 -3.52 -13.09 -10.48
CA LEU A 62 -3.76 -14.53 -10.52
C LEU A 62 -3.98 -15.09 -11.93
N ASP A 63 -4.22 -14.19 -12.89
CA ASP A 63 -4.40 -14.55 -14.31
C ASP A 63 -3.73 -13.49 -15.19
N ALA A 64 -3.29 -13.90 -16.37
CA ALA A 64 -2.81 -12.97 -17.40
C ALA A 64 -3.92 -12.03 -17.89
N MET A 65 -5.16 -12.45 -17.76
CA MET A 65 -6.36 -11.65 -18.03
C MET A 65 -6.98 -11.21 -16.70
N HIS A 66 -6.66 -10.00 -16.23
CA HIS A 66 -7.07 -9.48 -14.91
C HIS A 66 -8.58 -9.49 -14.67
N SER A 67 -9.39 -9.43 -15.72
CA SER A 67 -10.85 -9.58 -15.60
C SER A 67 -11.29 -10.93 -15.00
N ARG A 68 -10.38 -11.92 -14.93
CA ARG A 68 -10.63 -13.25 -14.38
C ARG A 68 -10.10 -13.44 -12.96
N ASP A 69 -9.35 -12.50 -12.43
CA ASP A 69 -8.73 -12.61 -11.10
C ASP A 69 -9.78 -12.82 -10.01
N ALA A 70 -10.91 -12.11 -10.10
CA ALA A 70 -12.00 -12.20 -9.13
C ALA A 70 -12.60 -13.60 -8.97
N GLU A 71 -12.49 -14.47 -9.97
CA GLU A 71 -12.93 -15.88 -9.92
C GLU A 71 -12.02 -16.74 -9.03
N ARG A 72 -10.79 -16.27 -8.76
CA ARG A 72 -9.73 -17.02 -8.09
C ARG A 72 -9.37 -16.51 -6.69
N TYR A 73 -9.80 -15.30 -6.32
CA TYR A 73 -9.43 -14.68 -5.05
C TYR A 73 -9.76 -15.56 -3.84
N GLU A 74 -10.96 -16.10 -3.76
CA GLU A 74 -11.38 -16.91 -2.61
C GLU A 74 -10.43 -18.10 -2.37
N LYS A 75 -10.14 -18.85 -3.43
CA LYS A 75 -9.26 -20.01 -3.34
C LYS A 75 -7.83 -19.62 -3.00
N ALA A 76 -7.30 -18.59 -3.65
CA ALA A 76 -5.93 -18.15 -3.44
C ALA A 76 -5.74 -17.59 -2.02
N LEU A 77 -6.65 -16.75 -1.53
CA LEU A 77 -6.57 -16.18 -0.20
C LEU A 77 -6.84 -17.20 0.90
N ALA A 78 -7.72 -18.21 0.65
CA ALA A 78 -7.89 -19.33 1.57
C ALA A 78 -6.57 -20.11 1.74
N LEU A 79 -5.89 -20.46 0.65
CA LEU A 79 -4.57 -21.11 0.71
C LEU A 79 -3.52 -20.26 1.41
N PHE A 80 -3.54 -18.95 1.16
CA PHE A 80 -2.64 -18.00 1.79
C PHE A 80 -2.85 -17.96 3.32
N TYR A 81 -4.11 -17.93 3.74
CA TYR A 81 -4.49 -18.00 5.15
C TYR A 81 -4.12 -19.34 5.79
N GLU A 82 -4.41 -20.47 5.14
CA GLU A 82 -4.05 -21.82 5.61
C GLU A 82 -2.54 -22.01 5.75
N ALA A 83 -1.74 -21.36 4.88
CA ALA A 83 -0.28 -21.32 5.02
C ALA A 83 0.21 -20.48 6.21
N GLY A 84 -0.69 -19.86 6.97
CA GLY A 84 -0.37 -19.03 8.12
C GLY A 84 0.11 -17.63 7.77
N CYS A 85 -0.14 -17.16 6.56
CA CYS A 85 0.16 -15.80 6.14
C CYS A 85 -0.85 -14.81 6.74
N ASN A 86 -0.34 -13.68 7.22
CA ASN A 86 -1.13 -12.59 7.80
C ASN A 86 -0.91 -11.24 7.11
N ILE A 87 -0.08 -11.20 6.07
CA ILE A 87 0.18 -10.01 5.25
C ILE A 87 0.39 -10.40 3.79
N ALA A 88 -0.20 -9.63 2.88
CA ALA A 88 0.06 -9.68 1.44
C ALA A 88 0.60 -8.33 0.99
N ARG A 89 1.66 -8.30 0.21
CA ARG A 89 2.15 -7.09 -0.44
C ARG A 89 1.66 -7.07 -1.88
N CYS A 90 0.72 -6.16 -2.19
CA CYS A 90 0.37 -5.83 -3.56
C CYS A 90 1.53 -5.05 -4.17
N TRP A 91 2.40 -5.77 -4.85
CA TRP A 91 3.67 -5.31 -5.41
C TRP A 91 3.46 -4.27 -6.53
N GLY A 92 4.37 -3.30 -6.65
CA GLY A 92 4.25 -2.17 -7.60
C GLY A 92 4.21 -2.55 -9.08
N GLY A 93 4.65 -3.75 -9.46
CA GLY A 93 4.46 -4.31 -10.81
C GLY A 93 3.10 -4.98 -11.02
N ASN A 94 2.16 -4.79 -10.10
CA ASN A 94 0.82 -5.36 -10.10
C ASN A 94 -0.21 -4.36 -10.65
N VAL A 95 -1.48 -4.71 -10.53
CA VAL A 95 -2.65 -3.83 -10.72
C VAL A 95 -3.25 -3.48 -9.37
N TYR A 96 -4.08 -2.44 -9.31
CA TYR A 96 -4.94 -2.24 -8.15
C TYR A 96 -6.10 -3.22 -8.22
N GLU A 97 -6.14 -4.14 -7.28
CA GLU A 97 -7.17 -5.18 -7.22
C GLU A 97 -8.57 -4.58 -7.04
N ASP A 98 -9.60 -5.37 -7.28
CA ASP A 98 -10.96 -4.93 -7.05
C ASP A 98 -11.37 -5.05 -5.55
N HIS A 99 -12.50 -4.50 -5.18
CA HIS A 99 -13.00 -4.53 -3.80
C HIS A 99 -13.13 -5.96 -3.24
N LYS A 100 -13.46 -6.95 -4.09
CA LYS A 100 -13.60 -8.35 -3.65
C LYS A 100 -12.32 -8.90 -3.02
N PHE A 101 -11.15 -8.54 -3.56
CA PHE A 101 -9.86 -8.92 -2.97
C PHE A 101 -9.69 -8.36 -1.56
N TYR A 102 -9.94 -7.06 -1.39
CA TYR A 102 -9.79 -6.39 -0.09
C TYR A 102 -10.87 -6.83 0.90
N ASP A 103 -12.11 -7.08 0.45
CA ASP A 103 -13.18 -7.63 1.30
C ASP A 103 -12.79 -8.98 1.88
N LEU A 104 -12.20 -9.85 1.07
CA LEU A 104 -11.70 -11.15 1.53
C LEU A 104 -10.49 -10.99 2.48
N CYS A 105 -9.58 -10.06 2.21
CA CYS A 105 -8.49 -9.74 3.13
C CYS A 105 -9.03 -9.23 4.47
N ASP A 106 -10.06 -8.38 4.46
CA ASP A 106 -10.74 -7.92 5.67
C ASP A 106 -11.36 -9.10 6.45
N GLU A 107 -11.99 -10.06 5.77
CA GLU A 107 -12.59 -11.26 6.37
C GLU A 107 -11.55 -12.19 6.99
N TYR A 108 -10.49 -12.51 6.27
CA TYR A 108 -9.42 -13.38 6.75
C TYR A 108 -8.50 -12.70 7.77
N GLY A 109 -8.54 -11.36 7.88
CA GLY A 109 -7.60 -10.60 8.71
C GLY A 109 -6.18 -10.57 8.12
N ILE A 110 -6.06 -10.66 6.81
CA ILE A 110 -4.80 -10.51 6.07
C ILE A 110 -4.55 -9.02 5.86
N LEU A 111 -3.46 -8.51 6.40
CA LEU A 111 -3.04 -7.12 6.17
C LEU A 111 -2.52 -6.95 4.75
N VAL A 112 -2.75 -5.77 4.17
CA VAL A 112 -2.29 -5.44 2.83
C VAL A 112 -1.29 -4.29 2.88
N TRP A 113 -0.07 -4.56 2.46
CA TRP A 113 0.92 -3.56 2.09
C TRP A 113 0.67 -3.19 0.64
N GLN A 114 0.22 -1.96 0.37
CA GLN A 114 -0.18 -1.54 -0.95
C GLN A 114 0.86 -0.62 -1.56
N ASP A 115 1.58 -1.11 -2.58
CA ASP A 115 2.40 -0.24 -3.44
C ASP A 115 1.51 0.51 -4.43
N PHE A 116 1.90 1.73 -4.78
CA PHE A 116 1.42 2.33 -6.02
C PHE A 116 2.05 1.60 -7.21
N THR A 117 1.35 1.56 -8.36
CA THR A 117 1.71 0.71 -9.50
C THR A 117 2.90 1.27 -10.28
N MET A 118 4.06 1.29 -9.62
CA MET A 118 5.36 1.63 -10.19
C MET A 118 6.40 0.60 -9.76
N ALA A 119 7.20 0.07 -10.70
CA ALA A 119 8.21 -0.93 -10.41
C ALA A 119 9.37 -0.88 -11.39
N CYS A 120 10.59 -1.07 -10.87
CA CYS A 120 11.82 -1.43 -11.60
C CYS A 120 12.09 -0.58 -12.86
N ALA A 121 11.73 0.69 -12.87
CA ALA A 121 11.84 1.56 -14.03
C ALA A 121 12.12 3.02 -13.65
N LEU A 122 12.50 3.82 -14.61
CA LEU A 122 12.63 5.26 -14.48
C LEU A 122 11.31 5.92 -14.88
N TYR A 123 10.71 6.65 -13.98
CA TYR A 123 9.47 7.38 -14.22
C TYR A 123 9.75 8.87 -14.46
N SER A 124 8.96 9.49 -15.32
CA SER A 124 9.07 10.91 -15.61
C SER A 124 8.82 11.75 -14.33
N GLN A 125 9.75 12.65 -14.05
CA GLN A 125 9.63 13.60 -12.94
C GLN A 125 8.96 14.93 -13.37
N GLN A 126 8.46 15.01 -14.63
CA GLN A 126 7.81 16.19 -15.17
C GLN A 126 6.45 16.47 -14.51
N ALA A 127 6.07 17.74 -14.44
CA ALA A 127 4.84 18.17 -13.80
C ALA A 127 3.57 17.49 -14.35
N GLU A 128 3.50 17.31 -15.66
CA GLU A 128 2.37 16.64 -16.33
C GLU A 128 2.17 15.19 -15.86
N PHE A 129 3.27 14.45 -15.69
CA PHE A 129 3.20 13.09 -15.16
C PHE A 129 2.79 13.09 -13.70
N GLN A 130 3.34 14.01 -12.89
CA GLN A 130 2.97 14.16 -11.48
C GLN A 130 1.48 14.50 -11.30
N GLU A 131 0.92 15.37 -12.16
CA GLU A 131 -0.50 15.71 -12.14
C GLU A 131 -1.38 14.50 -12.47
N THR A 132 -1.00 13.73 -13.49
CA THR A 132 -1.72 12.52 -13.90
C THR A 132 -1.71 11.47 -12.80
N LEU A 133 -0.53 11.22 -12.23
CA LEU A 133 -0.37 10.28 -11.12
C LEU A 133 -1.09 10.76 -9.86
N THR A 134 -1.10 12.06 -9.57
CA THR A 134 -1.89 12.64 -8.45
C THR A 134 -3.37 12.30 -8.56
N LYS A 135 -3.94 12.42 -9.77
CA LYS A 135 -5.35 12.07 -10.02
C LYS A 135 -5.61 10.58 -9.80
N GLU A 136 -4.77 9.73 -10.37
CA GLU A 136 -4.86 8.27 -10.21
C GLU A 136 -4.73 7.87 -8.73
N ALA A 137 -3.64 8.27 -8.08
CA ALA A 137 -3.37 7.94 -6.68
C ALA A 137 -4.48 8.43 -5.74
N THR A 138 -5.03 9.63 -5.99
CA THR A 138 -6.17 10.14 -5.22
C THR A 138 -7.39 9.24 -5.32
N GLN A 139 -7.71 8.77 -6.53
CA GLN A 139 -8.83 7.85 -6.73
C GLN A 139 -8.59 6.50 -6.06
N VAL A 140 -7.39 5.96 -6.20
CA VAL A 140 -6.99 4.68 -5.59
C VAL A 140 -7.07 4.75 -4.06
N VAL A 141 -6.47 5.76 -3.45
CA VAL A 141 -6.51 5.93 -1.99
C VAL A 141 -7.95 6.08 -1.50
N ARG A 142 -8.77 6.89 -2.16
CA ARG A 142 -10.18 7.06 -1.80
C ARG A 142 -11.01 5.80 -1.98
N LYS A 143 -10.71 5.01 -3.01
CA LYS A 143 -11.35 3.71 -3.26
C LYS A 143 -11.06 2.72 -2.12
N LEU A 144 -9.81 2.66 -1.67
CA LEU A 144 -9.35 1.55 -0.83
C LEU A 144 -9.19 1.88 0.66
N ARG A 145 -9.07 3.16 1.04
CA ARG A 145 -8.77 3.59 2.42
C ARG A 145 -9.75 3.08 3.49
N ASN A 146 -10.98 2.72 3.12
CA ASN A 146 -11.98 2.23 4.07
C ASN A 146 -11.83 0.74 4.39
N HIS A 147 -11.02 -0.01 3.62
CA HIS A 147 -10.71 -1.39 3.95
C HIS A 147 -9.81 -1.48 5.18
N ALA A 148 -10.24 -2.29 6.14
CA ALA A 148 -9.51 -2.48 7.40
C ALA A 148 -8.17 -3.20 7.18
N CYS A 149 -8.05 -4.00 6.13
CA CYS A 149 -6.83 -4.73 5.79
C CYS A 149 -5.67 -3.83 5.35
N ILE A 150 -5.92 -2.64 4.77
CA ILE A 150 -4.83 -1.76 4.33
C ILE A 150 -3.94 -1.38 5.53
N LEU A 151 -2.71 -1.88 5.51
CA LEU A 151 -1.69 -1.65 6.52
C LEU A 151 -0.99 -0.32 6.30
N LEU A 152 -0.47 -0.13 5.12
CA LEU A 152 0.30 1.04 4.71
C LEU A 152 0.23 1.24 3.20
N TRP A 153 0.65 2.42 2.77
CA TRP A 153 0.88 2.78 1.37
C TRP A 153 2.38 2.83 1.10
N ALA A 154 2.83 2.30 -0.04
CA ALA A 154 4.21 2.39 -0.47
C ALA A 154 4.30 3.01 -1.87
N GLY A 155 5.31 3.84 -2.09
CA GLY A 155 5.44 4.60 -3.32
C GLY A 155 5.72 3.75 -4.54
N ASP A 156 6.57 2.73 -4.39
CA ASP A 156 6.98 1.91 -5.54
C ASP A 156 7.72 0.63 -5.11
N ASN A 157 8.06 -0.19 -6.12
CA ASN A 157 9.03 -1.26 -6.00
C ASN A 157 10.29 -0.94 -6.79
N GLU A 158 11.43 -0.84 -6.11
CA GLU A 158 12.79 -0.76 -6.68
C GLU A 158 13.04 0.43 -7.64
N VAL A 159 12.22 1.47 -7.59
CA VAL A 159 12.44 2.65 -8.43
C VAL A 159 13.66 3.42 -7.95
N ASP A 160 13.86 3.55 -6.63
CA ASP A 160 15.07 4.17 -6.08
C ASP A 160 16.34 3.41 -6.51
N GLU A 161 16.29 2.09 -6.49
CA GLU A 161 17.39 1.23 -6.95
C GLU A 161 17.62 1.39 -8.45
N SER A 162 16.57 1.47 -9.25
CA SER A 162 16.67 1.71 -10.69
C SER A 162 17.35 3.04 -11.03
N TYR A 163 17.12 4.10 -10.25
CA TYR A 163 17.81 5.39 -10.44
C TYR A 163 19.31 5.31 -10.15
N ILE A 164 19.74 4.45 -9.24
CA ILE A 164 21.14 4.29 -8.85
C ILE A 164 21.86 3.30 -9.75
N GLY A 165 21.27 2.13 -10.00
CA GLY A 165 21.89 1.01 -10.71
C GLY A 165 22.06 1.23 -12.22
N GLN A 166 21.23 2.06 -12.84
CA GLN A 166 21.29 2.29 -14.30
C GLN A 166 22.28 3.37 -14.74
N GLY A 167 23.20 3.78 -13.88
CA GLY A 167 24.28 4.70 -14.26
C GLY A 167 23.85 6.13 -14.55
N PHE A 168 22.64 6.52 -14.17
CA PHE A 168 22.18 7.91 -14.28
C PHE A 168 22.84 8.81 -13.22
N ALA A 169 24.13 8.99 -13.39
CA ALA A 169 24.98 9.85 -12.56
C ALA A 169 24.54 11.31 -12.49
N THR A 170 23.55 11.70 -13.28
CA THR A 170 23.06 13.08 -13.40
C THR A 170 21.82 13.37 -12.58
N ILE A 171 21.13 12.35 -12.05
CA ILE A 171 20.04 12.57 -11.09
C ILE A 171 20.69 12.62 -9.72
N ALA A 172 20.65 13.78 -9.10
CA ALA A 172 21.13 13.98 -7.74
C ALA A 172 20.55 12.87 -6.85
N ASN A 173 21.42 12.24 -6.05
CA ASN A 173 21.18 11.10 -5.21
C ASN A 173 19.70 10.93 -4.88
N ASN A 174 19.04 10.00 -5.64
CA ASN A 174 17.72 9.53 -5.29
C ASN A 174 16.62 10.61 -5.20
N TYR A 175 16.68 11.62 -6.07
CA TYR A 175 15.64 12.64 -6.13
C TYR A 175 14.44 12.14 -6.96
N ASN A 176 13.67 11.25 -6.37
CA ASN A 176 12.40 10.81 -6.90
C ASN A 176 11.29 11.67 -6.31
N VAL A 177 10.95 12.79 -6.94
CA VAL A 177 9.92 13.75 -6.50
C VAL A 177 8.57 13.06 -6.33
N ILE A 178 8.28 12.08 -7.19
CA ILE A 178 7.01 11.35 -7.16
C ILE A 178 6.80 10.71 -5.79
N THR A 179 7.77 9.93 -5.34
CA THR A 179 7.63 9.15 -4.10
C THR A 179 7.98 9.94 -2.84
N ARG A 180 8.68 11.08 -2.97
CA ARG A 180 9.06 11.93 -1.82
C ARG A 180 8.13 13.10 -1.58
N GLU A 181 7.45 13.60 -2.62
CA GLU A 181 6.61 14.77 -2.51
C GLU A 181 5.18 14.52 -2.98
N THR A 182 4.99 13.98 -4.20
CA THR A 182 3.68 13.85 -4.84
C THR A 182 2.80 12.84 -4.12
N LEU A 183 3.24 11.59 -4.01
CA LEU A 183 2.46 10.52 -3.39
C LEU A 183 2.24 10.70 -1.88
N PRO A 184 3.25 11.08 -1.07
CA PRO A 184 3.00 11.31 0.36
C PRO A 184 2.05 12.47 0.61
N ARG A 185 2.01 13.48 -0.25
CA ARG A 185 0.98 14.53 -0.19
C ARG A 185 -0.40 13.96 -0.43
N VAL A 186 -0.58 13.15 -1.49
CA VAL A 186 -1.87 12.50 -1.80
C VAL A 186 -2.34 11.62 -0.64
N VAL A 187 -1.44 10.79 -0.09
CA VAL A 187 -1.78 9.94 1.06
C VAL A 187 -2.17 10.79 2.26
N ARG A 188 -1.37 11.78 2.64
CA ARG A 188 -1.67 12.67 3.77
C ARG A 188 -3.01 13.39 3.65
N GLU A 189 -3.39 13.82 2.44
CA GLU A 189 -4.64 14.52 2.19
C GLU A 189 -5.87 13.59 2.18
N ASN A 190 -5.69 12.31 1.86
CA ASN A 190 -6.81 11.39 1.64
C ASN A 190 -6.87 10.23 2.66
N ASP A 191 -5.76 9.89 3.32
CA ASP A 191 -5.66 8.82 4.32
C ASP A 191 -4.56 9.14 5.35
N PRO A 192 -4.72 10.20 6.17
CA PRO A 192 -3.66 10.77 7.01
C PRO A 192 -3.21 9.87 8.17
N TYR A 193 -3.93 8.79 8.44
CA TYR A 193 -3.69 7.92 9.59
C TYR A 193 -2.85 6.68 9.24
N ARG A 194 -2.58 6.44 7.95
CA ARG A 194 -1.75 5.32 7.52
C ARG A 194 -0.34 5.76 7.19
N MET A 195 0.61 4.89 7.53
CA MET A 195 1.99 5.09 7.18
C MET A 195 2.17 5.11 5.65
N TYR A 196 3.08 5.94 5.19
CA TYR A 196 3.57 5.95 3.83
C TYR A 196 5.07 5.63 3.80
N LEU A 197 5.48 4.69 2.96
CA LEU A 197 6.87 4.37 2.66
C LEU A 197 7.22 4.86 1.24
N PRO A 198 8.31 5.63 1.06
CA PRO A 198 8.60 6.21 -0.25
C PRO A 198 8.95 5.19 -1.33
N SER A 199 9.73 4.17 -1.01
CA SER A 199 10.19 3.14 -1.95
C SER A 199 10.55 1.86 -1.22
N SER A 200 10.70 0.76 -1.94
CA SER A 200 11.12 -0.53 -1.37
C SER A 200 12.14 -1.20 -2.32
N PRO A 201 13.45 -1.13 -2.04
CA PRO A 201 14.06 -0.45 -0.89
C PRO A 201 13.99 1.07 -0.97
N TYR A 202 13.95 1.73 0.18
CA TYR A 202 14.13 3.18 0.30
C TYR A 202 15.62 3.49 0.41
N ILE A 203 16.10 4.37 -0.46
CA ILE A 203 17.50 4.80 -0.45
C ILE A 203 17.55 6.26 -0.05
N ASP A 204 18.03 6.52 1.16
CA ASP A 204 18.23 7.87 1.68
C ASP A 204 19.33 8.61 0.92
N ALA A 205 19.18 9.91 0.79
CA ALA A 205 20.18 10.77 0.14
C ALA A 205 21.57 10.74 0.81
N GLY A 206 21.61 10.34 2.08
CA GLY A 206 22.84 10.16 2.86
C GLY A 206 23.56 8.84 2.60
N VAL A 207 22.95 7.88 1.88
CA VAL A 207 23.59 6.59 1.59
C VAL A 207 24.61 6.79 0.46
N PRO A 208 25.91 6.54 0.73
CA PRO A 208 26.94 6.66 -0.32
C PRO A 208 26.70 5.62 -1.42
N ARG A 209 26.92 6.05 -2.68
CA ARG A 209 26.72 5.22 -3.87
C ARG A 209 27.42 3.86 -3.84
N TYR A 210 28.62 3.80 -3.24
CA TYR A 210 29.41 2.58 -3.17
C TYR A 210 28.86 1.56 -2.13
N MET A 211 27.86 1.94 -1.34
CA MET A 211 27.18 1.03 -0.41
C MET A 211 25.93 0.39 -1.01
N VAL A 212 25.54 0.80 -2.22
CA VAL A 212 24.44 0.18 -2.96
C VAL A 212 25.04 -0.95 -3.80
N PRO A 213 24.61 -2.21 -3.65
CA PRO A 213 25.09 -3.31 -4.50
C PRO A 213 24.91 -2.97 -5.98
N GLU A 214 25.93 -3.26 -6.81
CA GLU A 214 25.84 -3.18 -8.28
C GLU A 214 24.89 -4.26 -8.82
#